data_fd0228ab0e842470b04df8a4d3c5ad09
#
_entry.id   fd0228ab0e842470b04df8a4d3c5ad09
#
_cell.length_a   1.000
_cell.length_b   1.000
_cell.length_c   1.000
_cell.angle_alpha   90.00
_cell.angle_beta   90.00
_cell.angle_gamma   90.00
#
_symmetry.space_group_name_H-M   'P 1'
#
loop_
_entity.id
_entity.type
_entity.pdbx_description
1 polymer ?
#
loop_
_entity_poly.entity_id
_entity_poly.type
_entity_poly.pdbx_seq_one_letter_code
_entity_poly.pdbx_strand_id
1 'polypeptide(L)'
;MARPYSHRSLAKRVGDSMNDFLQHAISLSLFAKCVAAVIGIIFIYATFHLLEQTLPRRFGRADARYKVRKFVAYSGYLSILLFVAILFEDRLGRLSFAIGAIGAGVAVALQDVVASIAGAFSIGFSKLYAVGDRIQIGETRGDVIDIGLLRTTLIETGNWVGNDLYNGRIARIPNSAVLKGSVFNYSQGFQFIWDEIKVLLTVTSDCQFARDMLCRIAKEAIGEYLVEARASWKSVSDDYQSVNPPLEPTVALVVNSGSLEFTLSYVVDYTKRTAMEDQLFTKIVQEVANSNGRLVWKS
;
A
#
# COMPACT_ATOMS: atom_id res chain seq x y z
N MET A 1 34.77 -24.08 71.96
CA MET A 1 34.50 -24.45 70.56
C MET A 1 33.03 -24.26 70.32
N ALA A 2 32.59 -23.12 69.79
CA ALA A 2 31.19 -22.82 69.46
C ALA A 2 31.00 -23.02 67.96
N ARG A 3 30.07 -23.86 67.54
CA ARG A 3 29.72 -24.09 66.13
C ARG A 3 28.90 -22.91 65.62
N PRO A 4 29.20 -22.34 64.43
CA PRO A 4 28.40 -21.27 63.86
C PRO A 4 27.08 -21.86 63.32
N TYR A 5 25.98 -21.47 63.89
CA TYR A 5 24.64 -21.75 63.35
C TYR A 5 24.48 -21.10 62.01
N SER A 6 24.18 -21.93 61.01
CA SER A 6 24.16 -21.59 59.60
C SER A 6 22.94 -20.73 59.25
N HIS A 7 23.16 -19.41 59.08
CA HIS A 7 22.17 -18.47 58.53
C HIS A 7 21.67 -18.86 57.11
N ARG A 8 22.38 -19.76 56.42
CA ARG A 8 21.95 -20.30 55.12
C ARG A 8 20.73 -21.19 55.16
N SER A 9 20.47 -21.92 56.29
CA SER A 9 19.34 -22.83 56.38
C SER A 9 18.00 -22.10 56.64
N LEU A 10 18.06 -20.97 57.34
CA LEU A 10 16.87 -20.13 57.59
C LEU A 10 16.44 -19.35 56.33
N ALA A 11 17.38 -18.78 55.59
CA ALA A 11 17.07 -18.06 54.35
C ALA A 11 16.49 -18.98 53.28
N LYS A 12 16.98 -20.22 53.19
CA LYS A 12 16.41 -21.23 52.27
C LYS A 12 14.99 -21.65 52.65
N ARG A 13 14.71 -21.88 53.96
CA ARG A 13 13.34 -22.20 54.42
C ARG A 13 12.36 -21.06 54.23
N VAL A 14 12.77 -19.82 54.42
CA VAL A 14 11.93 -18.64 54.19
C VAL A 14 11.65 -18.46 52.68
N GLY A 15 12.66 -18.70 51.83
CA GLY A 15 12.49 -18.67 50.38
C GLY A 15 11.56 -19.78 49.87
N ASP A 16 11.72 -21.02 50.38
CA ASP A 16 10.86 -22.15 50.02
C ASP A 16 9.41 -21.93 50.51
N SER A 17 9.22 -21.44 51.75
CA SER A 17 7.90 -21.10 52.25
C SER A 17 7.22 -19.93 51.51
N MET A 18 7.98 -18.95 51.08
CA MET A 18 7.46 -17.85 50.28
C MET A 18 7.08 -18.29 48.86
N ASN A 19 7.89 -19.18 48.28
CA ASN A 19 7.58 -19.76 46.97
C ASN A 19 6.34 -20.68 47.06
N ASP A 20 6.21 -21.48 48.11
CA ASP A 20 5.01 -22.30 48.34
C ASP A 20 3.76 -21.45 48.59
N PHE A 21 3.88 -20.34 49.32
CA PHE A 21 2.78 -19.40 49.53
C PHE A 21 2.38 -18.70 48.20
N LEU A 22 3.36 -18.28 47.39
CA LEU A 22 3.11 -17.70 46.09
C LEU A 22 2.52 -18.71 45.10
N GLN A 23 2.99 -19.95 45.11
CA GLN A 23 2.39 -21.03 44.30
C GLN A 23 0.97 -21.37 44.74
N HIS A 24 0.67 -21.38 46.06
CA HIS A 24 -0.69 -21.57 46.57
C HIS A 24 -1.60 -20.37 46.28
N ALA A 25 -1.10 -19.17 46.32
CA ALA A 25 -1.85 -17.97 45.96
C ALA A 25 -2.15 -17.87 44.43
N ILE A 26 -1.24 -18.40 43.59
CA ILE A 26 -1.40 -18.46 42.13
C ILE A 26 -2.24 -19.67 41.70
N SER A 27 -2.23 -20.79 42.44
CA SER A 27 -3.10 -21.94 42.17
C SER A 27 -4.51 -21.70 42.73
N LEU A 28 -5.36 -21.01 41.96
CA LEU A 28 -6.82 -21.01 42.26
C LEU A 28 -7.30 -22.45 42.41
N SER A 29 -8.01 -22.75 43.50
CA SER A 29 -8.66 -24.05 43.68
C SER A 29 -9.55 -24.35 42.48
N LEU A 30 -9.72 -25.60 42.11
CA LEU A 30 -10.57 -25.99 40.97
C LEU A 30 -11.97 -25.35 41.06
N PHE A 31 -12.51 -25.26 42.28
CA PHE A 31 -13.79 -24.61 42.53
C PHE A 31 -13.76 -23.11 42.16
N ALA A 32 -12.72 -22.37 42.55
CA ALA A 32 -12.59 -20.96 42.22
C ALA A 32 -12.44 -20.73 40.70
N LYS A 33 -11.72 -21.64 40.01
CA LYS A 33 -11.62 -21.61 38.54
C LYS A 33 -12.97 -21.88 37.87
N CYS A 34 -13.75 -22.84 38.36
CA CYS A 34 -15.10 -23.09 37.84
C CYS A 34 -16.03 -21.88 38.04
N VAL A 35 -15.98 -21.24 39.20
CA VAL A 35 -16.76 -20.02 39.47
C VAL A 35 -16.32 -18.88 38.54
N ALA A 36 -15.01 -18.65 38.39
CA ALA A 36 -14.48 -17.66 37.48
C ALA A 36 -14.85 -17.94 36.01
N ALA A 37 -14.87 -19.22 35.59
CA ALA A 37 -15.31 -19.64 34.29
C ALA A 37 -16.77 -19.26 34.02
N VAL A 38 -17.66 -19.58 34.96
CA VAL A 38 -19.11 -19.26 34.83
C VAL A 38 -19.32 -17.76 34.74
N ILE A 39 -18.69 -16.98 35.63
CA ILE A 39 -18.81 -15.51 35.64
C ILE A 39 -18.27 -14.94 34.34
N GLY A 40 -17.08 -15.37 33.89
CA GLY A 40 -16.46 -14.89 32.65
C GLY A 40 -17.26 -15.24 31.39
N ILE A 41 -17.82 -16.48 31.34
CA ILE A 41 -18.69 -16.88 30.23
C ILE A 41 -19.94 -16.00 30.17
N ILE A 42 -20.59 -15.76 31.32
CA ILE A 42 -21.78 -14.90 31.40
C ILE A 42 -21.43 -13.47 30.96
N PHE A 43 -20.29 -12.94 31.40
CA PHE A 43 -19.83 -11.60 31.04
C PHE A 43 -19.54 -11.49 29.53
N ILE A 44 -18.78 -12.44 28.97
CA ILE A 44 -18.48 -12.46 27.53
C ILE A 44 -19.78 -12.60 26.72
N TYR A 45 -20.66 -13.53 27.11
CA TYR A 45 -21.94 -13.75 26.46
C TYR A 45 -22.80 -12.47 26.48
N ALA A 46 -22.93 -11.83 27.65
CA ALA A 46 -23.71 -10.58 27.77
C ALA A 46 -23.13 -9.45 26.91
N THR A 47 -21.79 -9.32 26.89
CA THR A 47 -21.11 -8.31 26.07
C THR A 47 -21.36 -8.53 24.57
N PHE A 48 -21.17 -9.75 24.07
CA PHE A 48 -21.40 -10.06 22.67
C PHE A 48 -22.87 -10.02 22.29
N HIS A 49 -23.78 -10.38 23.20
CA HIS A 49 -25.23 -10.25 22.98
C HIS A 49 -25.67 -8.78 22.85
N LEU A 50 -25.11 -7.88 23.67
CA LEU A 50 -25.33 -6.45 23.53
C LEU A 50 -24.77 -5.90 22.23
N LEU A 51 -23.58 -6.35 21.82
CA LEU A 51 -22.98 -6.00 20.52
C LEU A 51 -23.84 -6.48 19.35
N GLU A 52 -24.38 -7.70 19.44
CA GLU A 52 -25.29 -8.28 18.44
C GLU A 52 -26.59 -7.49 18.27
N GLN A 53 -27.06 -6.83 19.32
CA GLN A 53 -28.25 -5.98 19.27
C GLN A 53 -27.95 -4.55 18.77
N THR A 54 -26.77 -4.01 19.05
CA THR A 54 -26.42 -2.61 18.81
C THR A 54 -25.73 -2.39 17.47
N LEU A 55 -24.72 -3.21 17.13
CA LEU A 55 -23.92 -3.04 15.91
C LEU A 55 -24.74 -3.14 14.62
N PRO A 56 -25.63 -4.14 14.42
CA PRO A 56 -26.36 -4.28 13.16
C PRO A 56 -27.29 -3.11 12.87
N ARG A 57 -27.76 -2.41 13.91
CA ARG A 57 -28.66 -1.23 13.73
C ARG A 57 -28.02 -0.08 12.99
N ARG A 58 -26.67 -0.01 12.95
CA ARG A 58 -25.93 1.03 12.22
C ARG A 58 -25.83 0.77 10.70
N PHE A 59 -26.17 -0.44 10.25
CA PHE A 59 -26.08 -0.80 8.84
C PHE A 59 -27.45 -0.74 8.16
N GLY A 60 -27.56 0.00 7.05
CA GLY A 60 -28.83 0.21 6.35
C GLY A 60 -29.33 -1.02 5.56
N ARG A 61 -28.44 -1.90 5.07
CA ARG A 61 -28.78 -3.06 4.23
C ARG A 61 -29.06 -4.32 5.05
N ALA A 62 -30.14 -5.02 4.72
CA ALA A 62 -30.56 -6.24 5.42
C ALA A 62 -29.48 -7.34 5.41
N ASP A 63 -28.83 -7.56 4.26
CA ASP A 63 -27.75 -8.55 4.10
C ASP A 63 -26.52 -8.24 4.98
N ALA A 64 -26.17 -6.95 5.09
CA ALA A 64 -25.05 -6.52 5.94
C ALA A 64 -25.36 -6.78 7.42
N ARG A 65 -26.60 -6.49 7.86
CA ARG A 65 -27.03 -6.75 9.24
C ARG A 65 -26.93 -8.23 9.59
N TYR A 66 -27.39 -9.11 8.72
CA TYR A 66 -27.30 -10.56 8.93
C TYR A 66 -25.87 -11.06 9.05
N LYS A 67 -24.98 -10.59 8.16
CA LYS A 67 -23.56 -10.97 8.17
C LYS A 67 -22.86 -10.48 9.44
N VAL A 68 -23.07 -9.22 9.83
CA VAL A 68 -22.49 -8.62 11.04
C VAL A 68 -22.96 -9.39 12.29
N ARG A 69 -24.27 -9.69 12.36
CA ARG A 69 -24.84 -10.45 13.48
C ARG A 69 -24.18 -11.83 13.63
N LYS A 70 -24.04 -12.60 12.54
CA LYS A 70 -23.36 -13.88 12.54
C LYS A 70 -21.89 -13.76 12.93
N PHE A 71 -21.19 -12.76 12.40
CA PHE A 71 -19.78 -12.53 12.73
C PHE A 71 -19.60 -12.26 14.23
N VAL A 72 -20.43 -11.39 14.82
CA VAL A 72 -20.40 -11.07 16.25
C VAL A 72 -20.69 -12.33 17.08
N ALA A 73 -21.71 -13.12 16.71
CA ALA A 73 -22.02 -14.35 17.43
C ALA A 73 -20.87 -15.36 17.41
N TYR A 74 -20.27 -15.63 16.23
CA TYR A 74 -19.13 -16.55 16.12
C TYR A 74 -17.88 -16.03 16.87
N SER A 75 -17.63 -14.73 16.84
CA SER A 75 -16.55 -14.12 17.64
C SER A 75 -16.79 -14.29 19.14
N GLY A 76 -18.04 -14.22 19.59
CA GLY A 76 -18.42 -14.50 20.98
C GLY A 76 -18.12 -15.94 21.39
N TYR A 77 -18.51 -16.93 20.59
CA TYR A 77 -18.20 -18.34 20.85
C TYR A 77 -16.69 -18.61 20.87
N LEU A 78 -15.94 -18.04 19.93
CA LEU A 78 -14.48 -18.14 19.89
C LEU A 78 -13.84 -17.52 21.14
N SER A 79 -14.33 -16.36 21.59
CA SER A 79 -13.85 -15.68 22.80
C SER A 79 -14.10 -16.52 24.05
N ILE A 80 -15.26 -17.16 24.17
CA ILE A 80 -15.57 -18.08 25.29
C ILE A 80 -14.62 -19.28 25.26
N LEU A 81 -14.41 -19.89 24.10
CA LEU A 81 -13.51 -21.04 23.96
C LEU A 81 -12.07 -20.68 24.38
N LEU A 82 -11.55 -19.53 23.90
CA LEU A 82 -10.21 -19.06 24.27
C LEU A 82 -10.10 -18.72 25.75
N PHE A 83 -11.12 -18.06 26.32
CA PHE A 83 -11.15 -17.73 27.74
C PHE A 83 -11.09 -18.99 28.62
N VAL A 84 -11.89 -20.01 28.29
CA VAL A 84 -11.88 -21.30 29.01
C VAL A 84 -10.54 -22.01 28.87
N ALA A 85 -9.95 -22.02 27.65
CA ALA A 85 -8.64 -22.60 27.40
C ALA A 85 -7.54 -21.95 28.25
N ILE A 86 -7.52 -20.60 28.33
CA ILE A 86 -6.56 -19.85 29.14
C ILE A 86 -6.76 -20.13 30.63
N LEU A 87 -8.02 -20.17 31.11
CA LEU A 87 -8.32 -20.37 32.54
C LEU A 87 -7.89 -21.75 33.05
N PHE A 88 -7.93 -22.77 32.20
CA PHE A 88 -7.57 -24.15 32.54
C PHE A 88 -6.19 -24.57 31.95
N GLU A 89 -5.32 -23.63 31.62
CA GLU A 89 -4.01 -23.89 31.00
C GLU A 89 -3.18 -24.91 31.83
N ASP A 90 -3.14 -24.77 33.16
CA ASP A 90 -2.39 -25.64 34.07
C ASP A 90 -2.92 -27.09 34.09
N ARG A 91 -4.17 -27.33 33.66
CA ARG A 91 -4.75 -28.68 33.53
C ARG A 91 -4.55 -29.30 32.17
N LEU A 92 -4.30 -28.46 31.16
CA LEU A 92 -4.12 -28.93 29.80
C LEU A 92 -2.74 -29.61 29.57
N GLY A 93 -1.74 -29.35 30.43
CA GLY A 93 -0.45 -30.02 30.41
C GLY A 93 0.14 -30.14 28.98
N ARG A 94 0.25 -31.39 28.48
CA ARG A 94 0.77 -31.67 27.13
C ARG A 94 -0.09 -31.08 26.01
N LEU A 95 -1.38 -30.80 26.23
CA LEU A 95 -2.28 -30.19 25.26
C LEU A 95 -1.94 -28.71 25.05
N SER A 96 -1.33 -28.02 26.03
CA SER A 96 -0.90 -26.62 25.87
C SER A 96 0.07 -26.43 24.70
N PHE A 97 0.99 -27.38 24.53
CA PHE A 97 1.91 -27.38 23.39
C PHE A 97 1.15 -27.53 22.03
N ALA A 98 0.20 -28.47 21.99
CA ALA A 98 -0.61 -28.70 20.80
C ALA A 98 -1.48 -27.49 20.46
N ILE A 99 -2.10 -26.85 21.46
CA ILE A 99 -2.90 -25.63 21.29
C ILE A 99 -2.00 -24.48 20.79
N GLY A 100 -0.81 -24.35 21.37
CA GLY A 100 0.19 -23.35 20.92
C GLY A 100 0.61 -23.57 19.47
N ALA A 101 0.89 -24.82 19.09
CA ALA A 101 1.25 -25.17 17.71
C ALA A 101 0.12 -24.88 16.72
N ILE A 102 -1.14 -25.22 17.08
CA ILE A 102 -2.32 -24.88 16.26
C ILE A 102 -2.47 -23.36 16.17
N GLY A 103 -2.34 -22.64 17.28
CA GLY A 103 -2.40 -21.18 17.31
C GLY A 103 -1.36 -20.52 16.40
N ALA A 104 -0.12 -21.03 16.44
CA ALA A 104 0.94 -20.57 15.53
C ALA A 104 0.60 -20.85 14.07
N GLY A 105 0.07 -22.03 13.76
CA GLY A 105 -0.40 -22.37 12.40
C GLY A 105 -1.51 -21.43 11.91
N VAL A 106 -2.48 -21.12 12.76
CA VAL A 106 -3.57 -20.18 12.47
C VAL A 106 -3.02 -18.76 12.28
N ALA A 107 -2.07 -18.32 13.12
CA ALA A 107 -1.43 -17.00 13.00
C ALA A 107 -0.72 -16.84 11.65
N VAL A 108 0.03 -17.87 11.22
CA VAL A 108 0.68 -17.87 9.90
C VAL A 108 -0.37 -17.87 8.77
N ALA A 109 -1.43 -18.66 8.90
CA ALA A 109 -2.51 -18.68 7.90
C ALA A 109 -3.25 -17.32 7.77
N LEU A 110 -3.34 -16.55 8.85
CA LEU A 110 -3.99 -15.23 8.87
C LEU A 110 -3.03 -14.06 8.61
N GLN A 111 -1.73 -14.31 8.44
CA GLN A 111 -0.70 -13.29 8.30
C GLN A 111 -1.03 -12.26 7.22
N ASP A 112 -1.48 -12.69 6.04
CA ASP A 112 -1.79 -11.77 4.93
C ASP A 112 -3.05 -10.93 5.20
N VAL A 113 -4.00 -11.47 5.96
CA VAL A 113 -5.20 -10.73 6.38
C VAL A 113 -4.81 -9.61 7.34
N VAL A 114 -4.00 -9.92 8.37
CA VAL A 114 -3.50 -8.94 9.35
C VAL A 114 -2.63 -7.89 8.64
N ALA A 115 -1.72 -8.32 7.76
CA ALA A 115 -0.90 -7.41 6.94
C ALA A 115 -1.74 -6.51 6.04
N SER A 116 -2.87 -7.01 5.49
CA SER A 116 -3.77 -6.18 4.67
C SER A 116 -4.49 -5.12 5.50
N ILE A 117 -4.88 -5.43 6.73
CA ILE A 117 -5.45 -4.44 7.66
C ILE A 117 -4.40 -3.38 8.01
N ALA A 118 -3.16 -3.78 8.35
CA ALA A 118 -2.07 -2.86 8.60
C ALA A 118 -1.76 -1.98 7.37
N GLY A 119 -1.82 -2.56 6.17
CA GLY A 119 -1.71 -1.83 4.91
C GLY A 119 -2.79 -0.77 4.72
N ALA A 120 -4.05 -1.09 5.05
CA ALA A 120 -5.14 -0.11 5.00
C ALA A 120 -4.90 1.09 5.94
N PHE A 121 -4.41 0.82 7.16
CA PHE A 121 -4.00 1.88 8.08
C PHE A 121 -2.84 2.71 7.51
N SER A 122 -1.82 2.05 6.94
CA SER A 122 -0.68 2.75 6.31
C SER A 122 -1.15 3.67 5.19
N ILE A 123 -2.05 3.21 4.31
CA ILE A 123 -2.63 4.03 3.22
C ILE A 123 -3.31 5.27 3.80
N GLY A 124 -4.16 5.11 4.81
CA GLY A 124 -4.93 6.20 5.40
C GLY A 124 -4.08 7.20 6.18
N PHE A 125 -3.20 6.73 7.08
CA PHE A 125 -2.37 7.61 7.93
C PHE A 125 -1.26 8.32 7.16
N SER A 126 -0.57 7.59 6.27
CA SER A 126 0.54 8.14 5.49
C SER A 126 0.08 8.85 4.22
N LYS A 127 -1.23 8.83 3.93
CA LYS A 127 -1.81 9.40 2.71
C LYS A 127 -1.07 8.94 1.45
N LEU A 128 -0.75 7.65 1.37
CA LEU A 128 0.00 7.08 0.25
C LEU A 128 -0.72 7.30 -1.09
N TYR A 129 -2.04 7.18 -1.08
CA TYR A 129 -2.93 7.48 -2.20
C TYR A 129 -4.38 7.60 -1.70
N ALA A 130 -5.22 8.20 -2.53
CA ALA A 130 -6.65 8.39 -2.30
C ALA A 130 -7.47 7.81 -3.47
N VAL A 131 -8.80 7.76 -3.28
CA VAL A 131 -9.72 7.44 -4.38
C VAL A 131 -9.62 8.55 -5.45
N GLY A 132 -9.44 8.14 -6.71
CA GLY A 132 -9.19 9.03 -7.84
C GLY A 132 -7.72 9.14 -8.24
N ASP A 133 -6.78 8.69 -7.40
CA ASP A 133 -5.35 8.69 -7.75
C ASP A 133 -5.01 7.60 -8.76
N ARG A 134 -4.09 7.90 -9.67
CA ARG A 134 -3.41 6.91 -10.52
C ARG A 134 -2.19 6.38 -9.80
N ILE A 135 -2.20 5.07 -9.53
CA ILE A 135 -1.12 4.40 -8.81
C ILE A 135 -0.60 3.18 -9.57
N GLN A 136 0.62 2.78 -9.19
CA GLN A 136 1.17 1.50 -9.61
C GLN A 136 1.71 0.76 -8.38
N ILE A 137 1.30 -0.49 -8.23
CA ILE A 137 1.77 -1.42 -7.20
C ILE A 137 2.22 -2.70 -7.91
N GLY A 138 3.52 -2.97 -7.88
CA GLY A 138 4.13 -4.02 -8.69
C GLY A 138 3.91 -3.79 -10.18
N GLU A 139 3.34 -4.76 -10.89
CA GLU A 139 3.05 -4.67 -12.33
C GLU A 139 1.68 -4.07 -12.64
N THR A 140 0.82 -3.88 -11.63
CA THR A 140 -0.53 -3.37 -11.82
C THR A 140 -0.56 -1.86 -11.69
N ARG A 141 -1.02 -1.17 -12.73
CA ARG A 141 -1.23 0.28 -12.78
C ARG A 141 -2.69 0.57 -13.08
N GLY A 142 -3.23 1.62 -12.45
CA GLY A 142 -4.63 2.03 -12.66
C GLY A 142 -5.09 3.13 -11.73
N ASP A 143 -6.33 3.55 -11.93
CA ASP A 143 -6.98 4.59 -11.14
C ASP A 143 -7.76 3.96 -9.97
N VAL A 144 -7.55 4.46 -8.76
CA VAL A 144 -8.18 3.97 -7.53
C VAL A 144 -9.65 4.33 -7.52
N ILE A 145 -10.53 3.32 -7.46
CA ILE A 145 -11.98 3.52 -7.36
C ILE A 145 -12.55 3.23 -5.97
N ASP A 146 -11.84 2.40 -5.18
CA ASP A 146 -12.28 2.07 -3.82
C ASP A 146 -11.10 1.59 -2.97
N ILE A 147 -11.09 1.98 -1.70
CA ILE A 147 -10.11 1.54 -0.70
C ILE A 147 -10.87 0.85 0.43
N GLY A 148 -10.91 -0.47 0.39
CA GLY A 148 -11.52 -1.27 1.44
C GLY A 148 -10.53 -1.63 2.55
N LEU A 149 -11.02 -2.34 3.58
CA LEU A 149 -10.18 -2.76 4.72
C LEU A 149 -9.08 -3.76 4.32
N LEU A 150 -9.34 -4.65 3.38
CA LEU A 150 -8.40 -5.71 2.97
C LEU A 150 -7.79 -5.48 1.59
N ARG A 151 -8.46 -4.74 0.73
CA ARG A 151 -8.10 -4.59 -0.69
C ARG A 151 -8.39 -3.20 -1.19
N THR A 152 -7.52 -2.71 -2.07
CA THR A 152 -7.76 -1.54 -2.92
C THR A 152 -8.23 -2.02 -4.28
N THR A 153 -9.22 -1.36 -4.85
CA THR A 153 -9.79 -1.66 -6.17
C THR A 153 -9.39 -0.58 -7.16
N LEU A 154 -8.86 -0.98 -8.32
CA LEU A 154 -8.41 -0.10 -9.40
C LEU A 154 -9.18 -0.40 -10.68
N ILE A 155 -9.39 0.62 -11.52
CA ILE A 155 -9.58 0.44 -12.96
C ILE A 155 -8.20 0.39 -13.60
N GLU A 156 -7.84 -0.73 -14.18
CA GLU A 156 -6.51 -0.95 -14.75
C GLU A 156 -6.29 -0.13 -16.01
N THR A 157 -5.06 0.41 -16.15
CA THR A 157 -4.60 1.10 -17.36
C THR A 157 -3.37 0.40 -17.93
N GLY A 158 -3.19 0.51 -19.26
CA GLY A 158 -2.06 -0.12 -19.95
C GLY A 158 -2.19 -1.65 -20.04
N ASN A 159 -1.06 -2.35 -19.84
CA ASN A 159 -0.93 -3.79 -19.97
C ASN A 159 -1.09 -4.23 -21.46
N TRP A 160 -2.15 -4.95 -21.83
CA TRP A 160 -2.41 -5.45 -23.19
C TRP A 160 -2.98 -4.39 -24.19
N VAL A 161 -3.44 -3.24 -23.65
CA VAL A 161 -3.77 -2.05 -24.45
C VAL A 161 -2.58 -1.13 -24.42
N GLY A 162 -2.09 -0.70 -25.58
CA GLY A 162 -0.95 0.20 -25.65
C GLY A 162 -1.18 1.51 -24.88
N ASN A 163 -0.10 2.10 -24.41
CA ASN A 163 -0.08 3.35 -23.66
C ASN A 163 -0.85 3.28 -22.32
N ASP A 164 -1.25 4.42 -21.75
CA ASP A 164 -1.92 4.51 -20.44
C ASP A 164 -3.45 4.49 -20.54
N LEU A 165 -4.00 3.82 -21.56
CA LEU A 165 -5.44 3.72 -21.78
C LEU A 165 -6.09 2.69 -20.85
N TYR A 166 -7.38 2.90 -20.55
CA TYR A 166 -8.17 1.91 -19.82
C TYR A 166 -8.35 0.64 -20.63
N ASN A 167 -8.07 -0.49 -20.04
CA ASN A 167 -8.23 -1.81 -20.67
C ASN A 167 -9.55 -2.52 -20.32
N GLY A 168 -10.41 -1.87 -19.50
CA GLY A 168 -11.69 -2.40 -19.06
C GLY A 168 -11.63 -3.41 -17.92
N ARG A 169 -10.45 -3.67 -17.35
CA ARG A 169 -10.27 -4.60 -16.22
C ARG A 169 -10.34 -3.87 -14.88
N ILE A 170 -10.93 -4.57 -13.91
CA ILE A 170 -10.90 -4.15 -12.50
C ILE A 170 -9.89 -5.02 -11.76
N ALA A 171 -8.83 -4.41 -11.29
CA ALA A 171 -7.83 -5.06 -10.44
C ALA A 171 -8.17 -4.86 -8.97
N ARG A 172 -8.02 -5.93 -8.17
CA ARG A 172 -8.19 -5.88 -6.70
C ARG A 172 -6.89 -6.31 -6.06
N ILE A 173 -6.17 -5.37 -5.49
CA ILE A 173 -4.87 -5.57 -4.89
C ILE A 173 -5.03 -5.67 -3.37
N PRO A 174 -4.48 -6.70 -2.69
CA PRO A 174 -4.48 -6.76 -1.24
C PRO A 174 -3.68 -5.58 -0.66
N ASN A 175 -4.21 -4.92 0.36
CA ASN A 175 -3.53 -3.76 0.96
C ASN A 175 -2.17 -4.11 1.58
N SER A 176 -1.92 -5.39 1.91
CA SER A 176 -0.59 -5.85 2.34
C SER A 176 0.50 -5.60 1.30
N ALA A 177 0.16 -5.44 0.02
CA ALA A 177 1.11 -5.17 -1.06
C ALA A 177 1.87 -3.85 -0.84
N VAL A 178 1.25 -2.83 -0.24
CA VAL A 178 1.89 -1.53 0.04
C VAL A 178 3.01 -1.62 1.09
N LEU A 179 3.04 -2.69 1.90
CA LEU A 179 4.07 -2.96 2.90
C LEU A 179 5.22 -3.81 2.36
N LYS A 180 5.04 -4.42 1.17
CA LYS A 180 5.97 -5.40 0.59
C LYS A 180 6.80 -4.83 -0.57
N GLY A 181 6.41 -3.68 -1.12
CA GLY A 181 7.06 -3.10 -2.29
C GLY A 181 6.84 -1.60 -2.43
N SER A 182 7.39 -1.05 -3.51
CA SER A 182 7.20 0.36 -3.84
C SER A 182 5.79 0.63 -4.32
N VAL A 183 5.24 1.74 -3.90
CA VAL A 183 3.99 2.31 -4.41
C VAL A 183 4.35 3.57 -5.19
N PHE A 184 4.02 3.61 -6.47
CA PHE A 184 4.17 4.79 -7.30
C PHE A 184 2.82 5.48 -7.41
N ASN A 185 2.76 6.77 -7.08
CA ASN A 185 1.58 7.61 -7.25
C ASN A 185 1.87 8.68 -8.30
N TYR A 186 1.10 8.67 -9.39
CA TYR A 186 1.30 9.56 -10.55
C TYR A 186 0.51 10.86 -10.44
N SER A 187 -0.35 10.99 -9.43
CA SER A 187 -1.27 12.12 -9.26
C SER A 187 -1.07 12.89 -7.95
N GLN A 188 -0.30 12.35 -7.01
CA GLN A 188 -0.11 12.97 -5.70
C GLN A 188 0.91 14.11 -5.77
N GLY A 189 0.50 15.27 -5.32
CA GLY A 189 1.34 16.47 -5.20
C GLY A 189 1.35 17.32 -6.48
N PHE A 190 1.64 16.75 -7.63
CA PHE A 190 1.58 17.43 -8.93
C PHE A 190 0.91 16.54 -9.97
N GLN A 191 0.14 17.15 -10.88
CA GLN A 191 -0.66 16.41 -11.86
C GLN A 191 0.06 16.23 -13.20
N PHE A 192 1.39 16.20 -13.21
CA PHE A 192 2.19 16.00 -14.40
C PHE A 192 3.28 14.97 -14.18
N ILE A 193 3.74 14.42 -15.28
CA ILE A 193 4.89 13.52 -15.34
C ILE A 193 5.88 14.05 -16.37
N TRP A 194 7.16 13.67 -16.24
CA TRP A 194 8.14 13.83 -17.32
C TRP A 194 7.98 12.68 -18.30
N ASP A 195 7.90 13.02 -19.57
CA ASP A 195 7.81 12.03 -20.65
C ASP A 195 8.84 12.33 -21.73
N GLU A 196 9.13 11.34 -22.56
CA GLU A 196 10.18 11.41 -23.57
C GLU A 196 9.71 10.85 -24.90
N ILE A 197 10.07 11.59 -25.98
CA ILE A 197 9.90 11.14 -27.37
C ILE A 197 11.28 10.99 -28.00
N LYS A 198 11.51 9.86 -28.66
CA LYS A 198 12.72 9.58 -29.41
C LYS A 198 12.49 9.75 -30.88
N VAL A 199 13.34 10.59 -31.51
CA VAL A 199 13.33 10.90 -32.94
C VAL A 199 14.65 10.44 -33.54
N LEU A 200 14.59 9.49 -34.46
CA LEU A 200 15.78 8.92 -35.11
C LEU A 200 15.95 9.52 -36.50
N LEU A 201 17.04 10.27 -36.71
CA LEU A 201 17.40 10.86 -37.97
C LEU A 201 18.71 10.30 -38.51
N THR A 202 18.96 10.47 -39.81
CA THR A 202 20.25 10.08 -40.40
C THR A 202 21.35 11.05 -39.98
N VAL A 203 22.60 10.59 -40.03
CA VAL A 203 23.78 11.44 -39.71
C VAL A 203 23.98 12.61 -40.65
N THR A 204 23.33 12.63 -41.78
CA THR A 204 23.35 13.76 -42.75
C THR A 204 22.40 14.88 -42.38
N SER A 205 21.53 14.68 -41.38
CA SER A 205 20.56 15.69 -40.92
C SER A 205 21.23 16.85 -40.18
N ASP A 206 20.67 18.04 -40.33
CA ASP A 206 21.11 19.25 -39.63
C ASP A 206 20.73 19.17 -38.14
N CYS A 207 21.71 18.90 -37.28
CA CYS A 207 21.51 18.70 -35.86
C CYS A 207 20.93 19.93 -35.15
N GLN A 208 21.39 21.13 -35.52
CA GLN A 208 20.94 22.35 -34.86
C GLN A 208 19.48 22.67 -35.23
N PHE A 209 19.16 22.52 -36.51
CA PHE A 209 17.79 22.70 -37.00
C PHE A 209 16.84 21.68 -36.35
N ALA A 210 17.25 20.41 -36.22
CA ALA A 210 16.46 19.38 -35.56
C ALA A 210 16.17 19.77 -34.10
N ARG A 211 17.19 20.19 -33.34
CA ARG A 211 17.05 20.60 -31.94
C ARG A 211 16.11 21.80 -31.81
N ASP A 212 16.29 22.84 -32.61
CA ASP A 212 15.47 24.04 -32.52
C ASP A 212 14.01 23.78 -32.91
N MET A 213 13.79 22.94 -33.92
CA MET A 213 12.48 22.49 -34.37
C MET A 213 11.76 21.69 -33.23
N LEU A 214 12.42 20.69 -32.64
CA LEU A 214 11.85 19.89 -31.59
C LEU A 214 11.50 20.70 -30.32
N CYS A 215 12.41 21.60 -29.90
CA CYS A 215 12.15 22.53 -28.81
C CYS A 215 10.96 23.45 -29.09
N ARG A 216 10.85 23.98 -30.29
CA ARG A 216 9.76 24.87 -30.71
C ARG A 216 8.43 24.14 -30.69
N ILE A 217 8.34 22.95 -31.30
CA ILE A 217 7.13 22.14 -31.36
C ILE A 217 6.64 21.79 -29.93
N ALA A 218 7.57 21.38 -29.06
CA ALA A 218 7.22 21.05 -27.68
C ALA A 218 6.73 22.30 -26.91
N LYS A 219 7.43 23.44 -27.01
CA LYS A 219 7.00 24.68 -26.36
C LYS A 219 5.60 25.14 -26.81
N GLU A 220 5.30 25.00 -28.09
CA GLU A 220 3.97 25.31 -28.63
C GLU A 220 2.88 24.36 -28.11
N ALA A 221 3.20 23.06 -27.99
CA ALA A 221 2.25 22.06 -27.57
C ALA A 221 1.92 22.11 -26.06
N ILE A 222 2.93 22.40 -25.21
CA ILE A 222 2.78 22.38 -23.76
C ILE A 222 2.76 23.76 -23.12
N GLY A 223 2.84 24.86 -23.90
CA GLY A 223 3.05 26.20 -23.36
C GLY A 223 2.03 26.66 -22.32
N GLU A 224 0.75 26.41 -22.58
CA GLU A 224 -0.33 26.71 -21.61
C GLU A 224 -0.22 25.83 -20.37
N TYR A 225 0.02 24.54 -20.55
CA TYR A 225 0.14 23.58 -19.46
C TYR A 225 1.39 23.79 -18.57
N LEU A 226 2.46 24.35 -19.16
CA LEU A 226 3.69 24.65 -18.43
C LEU A 226 3.49 25.66 -17.29
N VAL A 227 2.54 26.58 -17.45
CA VAL A 227 2.19 27.56 -16.40
C VAL A 227 1.56 26.86 -15.20
N GLU A 228 0.64 25.93 -15.45
CA GLU A 228 -0.01 25.12 -14.41
C GLU A 228 1.00 24.18 -13.73
N ALA A 229 1.85 23.53 -14.53
CA ALA A 229 2.89 22.64 -14.02
C ALA A 229 3.88 23.38 -13.09
N ARG A 230 4.29 24.60 -13.44
CA ARG A 230 5.15 25.42 -12.58
C ARG A 230 4.47 25.82 -11.27
N ALA A 231 3.18 26.18 -11.30
CA ALA A 231 2.43 26.54 -10.11
C ALA A 231 2.28 25.32 -9.16
N SER A 232 1.94 24.16 -9.72
CA SER A 232 1.84 22.90 -8.97
C SER A 232 3.19 22.49 -8.38
N TRP A 233 4.28 22.58 -9.15
CA TRP A 233 5.61 22.26 -8.66
C TRP A 233 6.04 23.16 -7.52
N LYS A 234 5.76 24.45 -7.60
CA LYS A 234 6.12 25.41 -6.54
C LYS A 234 5.48 25.05 -5.21
N SER A 235 4.20 24.64 -5.20
CA SER A 235 3.51 24.24 -3.97
C SER A 235 4.13 23.01 -3.32
N VAL A 236 4.64 22.08 -4.12
CA VAL A 236 5.27 20.83 -3.63
C VAL A 236 6.73 21.05 -3.23
N SER A 237 7.46 21.90 -3.96
CA SER A 237 8.87 22.17 -3.65
C SER A 237 9.04 22.89 -2.31
N ASP A 238 8.07 23.71 -1.91
CA ASP A 238 8.07 24.38 -0.61
C ASP A 238 7.92 23.38 0.54
N ASP A 239 7.17 22.29 0.35
CA ASP A 239 6.96 21.23 1.36
C ASP A 239 8.15 20.27 1.48
N TYR A 240 8.85 19.98 0.39
CA TYR A 240 9.89 18.94 0.36
C TYR A 240 11.34 19.46 0.34
N GLN A 241 11.58 20.79 0.38
CA GLN A 241 12.93 21.41 0.29
C GLN A 241 13.76 20.85 -0.88
N SER A 242 13.13 20.52 -2.00
CA SER A 242 13.72 19.65 -2.99
C SER A 242 14.30 20.38 -4.19
N VAL A 243 15.08 19.64 -4.95
CA VAL A 243 15.69 19.98 -6.22
C VAL A 243 14.67 20.62 -7.15
N ASN A 244 15.04 21.67 -7.86
CA ASN A 244 14.19 22.32 -8.87
C ASN A 244 14.48 21.68 -10.25
N PRO A 245 13.73 20.64 -10.66
CA PRO A 245 13.97 19.97 -11.93
C PRO A 245 13.55 20.88 -13.09
N PRO A 246 14.17 20.75 -14.27
CA PRO A 246 13.77 21.49 -15.45
C PRO A 246 12.36 21.08 -15.88
N LEU A 247 11.43 22.03 -15.93
CA LEU A 247 10.08 21.84 -16.47
C LEU A 247 10.01 22.20 -17.97
N GLU A 248 10.98 23.00 -18.44
CA GLU A 248 11.09 23.36 -19.85
C GLU A 248 11.42 22.14 -20.71
N PRO A 249 10.89 22.06 -21.94
CA PRO A 249 11.30 21.04 -22.88
C PRO A 249 12.79 21.09 -23.15
N THR A 250 13.43 19.94 -23.12
CA THR A 250 14.86 19.79 -23.43
C THR A 250 15.08 18.74 -24.49
N VAL A 251 16.12 18.93 -25.32
CA VAL A 251 16.49 17.98 -26.35
C VAL A 251 17.92 17.52 -26.14
N ALA A 252 18.07 16.22 -25.86
CA ALA A 252 19.36 15.56 -25.84
C ALA A 252 19.65 14.88 -27.17
N LEU A 253 20.93 14.80 -27.54
CA LEU A 253 21.38 14.10 -28.74
C LEU A 253 22.34 12.98 -28.34
N VAL A 254 22.06 11.79 -28.85
CA VAL A 254 22.96 10.64 -28.80
C VAL A 254 23.30 10.22 -30.23
N VAL A 255 24.56 9.98 -30.48
CA VAL A 255 25.03 9.49 -31.77
C VAL A 255 25.22 7.98 -31.66
N ASN A 256 24.37 7.23 -32.36
CA ASN A 256 24.45 5.79 -32.48
C ASN A 256 25.04 5.40 -33.84
N SER A 257 25.41 4.13 -34.04
CA SER A 257 25.99 3.63 -35.28
C SER A 257 25.13 3.98 -36.52
N GLY A 258 25.46 5.10 -37.18
CA GLY A 258 24.79 5.59 -38.39
C GLY A 258 23.45 6.32 -38.16
N SER A 259 23.16 6.78 -36.97
CA SER A 259 21.97 7.57 -36.66
C SER A 259 22.21 8.63 -35.58
N LEU A 260 21.40 9.67 -35.66
CA LEU A 260 21.23 10.68 -34.62
C LEU A 260 19.93 10.38 -33.88
N GLU A 261 20.02 10.05 -32.61
CA GLU A 261 18.86 9.85 -31.74
C GLU A 261 18.66 11.13 -30.90
N PHE A 262 17.59 11.85 -31.20
CA PHE A 262 17.16 13.00 -30.42
C PHE A 262 16.12 12.56 -29.42
N THR A 263 16.37 12.80 -28.13
CA THR A 263 15.40 12.58 -27.06
C THR A 263 14.83 13.92 -26.62
N LEU A 264 13.57 14.14 -26.93
CA LEU A 264 12.79 15.30 -26.49
C LEU A 264 12.12 14.94 -25.16
N SER A 265 12.56 15.57 -24.08
CA SER A 265 11.95 15.41 -22.74
C SER A 265 11.04 16.61 -22.47
N TYR A 266 9.86 16.36 -21.93
CA TYR A 266 8.83 17.36 -21.66
C TYR A 266 7.93 16.95 -20.49
N VAL A 267 7.13 17.90 -19.97
CA VAL A 267 6.13 17.63 -18.94
C VAL A 267 4.75 17.49 -19.56
N VAL A 268 3.95 16.57 -19.04
CA VAL A 268 2.60 16.31 -19.55
C VAL A 268 1.68 15.83 -18.41
N ASP A 269 0.40 16.19 -18.51
CA ASP A 269 -0.66 15.62 -17.66
C ASP A 269 -0.68 14.09 -17.85
N TYR A 270 -0.56 13.34 -16.75
CA TYR A 270 -0.50 11.88 -16.77
C TYR A 270 -1.74 11.25 -17.45
N THR A 271 -2.89 11.94 -17.49
CA THR A 271 -4.10 11.47 -18.17
C THR A 271 -4.11 11.73 -19.66
N LYS A 272 -3.31 12.71 -20.13
CA LYS A 272 -3.25 13.17 -21.53
C LYS A 272 -1.98 12.72 -22.25
N ARG A 273 -1.15 11.90 -21.62
CA ARG A 273 0.15 11.47 -22.14
C ARG A 273 0.08 10.98 -23.59
N THR A 274 -0.79 10.00 -23.86
CA THR A 274 -0.95 9.41 -25.21
C THR A 274 -1.40 10.41 -26.25
N ALA A 275 -2.34 11.30 -25.90
CA ALA A 275 -2.82 12.32 -26.83
C ALA A 275 -1.75 13.37 -27.14
N MET A 276 -0.93 13.73 -26.15
CA MET A 276 0.19 14.65 -26.32
C MET A 276 1.29 14.02 -27.18
N GLU A 277 1.62 12.76 -26.96
CA GLU A 277 2.58 12.01 -27.75
C GLU A 277 2.17 11.96 -29.22
N ASP A 278 0.90 11.64 -29.53
CA ASP A 278 0.36 11.63 -30.89
C ASP A 278 0.42 13.04 -31.55
N GLN A 279 0.03 14.07 -30.80
CA GLN A 279 0.10 15.45 -31.28
C GLN A 279 1.53 15.88 -31.61
N LEU A 280 2.49 15.57 -30.75
CA LEU A 280 3.90 15.89 -30.96
C LEU A 280 4.46 15.13 -32.13
N PHE A 281 4.25 13.83 -32.25
CA PHE A 281 4.70 13.04 -33.39
C PHE A 281 4.11 13.54 -34.71
N THR A 282 2.82 13.85 -34.73
CA THR A 282 2.16 14.39 -35.93
C THR A 282 2.84 15.67 -36.41
N LYS A 283 3.09 16.62 -35.49
CA LYS A 283 3.81 17.87 -35.84
C LYS A 283 5.24 17.62 -36.26
N ILE A 284 5.97 16.73 -35.57
CA ILE A 284 7.36 16.39 -35.92
C ILE A 284 7.43 15.79 -37.32
N VAL A 285 6.54 14.87 -37.67
CA VAL A 285 6.49 14.24 -39.00
C VAL A 285 6.23 15.29 -40.08
N GLN A 286 5.29 16.21 -39.87
CA GLN A 286 4.99 17.30 -40.79
C GLN A 286 6.21 18.26 -41.00
N GLU A 287 6.88 18.66 -39.94
CA GLU A 287 8.03 19.55 -40.00
C GLU A 287 9.24 18.87 -40.66
N VAL A 288 9.48 17.60 -40.41
CA VAL A 288 10.53 16.85 -41.11
C VAL A 288 10.23 16.75 -42.59
N ALA A 289 8.98 16.45 -42.98
CA ALA A 289 8.59 16.45 -44.42
C ALA A 289 8.79 17.83 -45.08
N ASN A 290 8.50 18.91 -44.37
CA ASN A 290 8.63 20.30 -44.86
C ASN A 290 10.07 20.84 -44.80
N SER A 291 11.03 20.08 -44.30
CA SER A 291 12.41 20.52 -44.05
C SER A 291 13.27 20.68 -45.34
N ASN A 292 12.71 20.39 -46.51
CA ASN A 292 13.41 20.40 -47.80
C ASN A 292 14.68 19.51 -47.79
N GLY A 293 14.62 18.35 -47.15
CA GLY A 293 15.75 17.41 -47.07
C GLY A 293 16.81 17.73 -46.01
N ARG A 294 16.64 18.80 -45.21
CA ARG A 294 17.55 19.11 -44.09
C ARG A 294 17.47 18.03 -42.99
N LEU A 295 16.29 17.42 -42.81
CA LEU A 295 16.07 16.33 -41.89
C LEU A 295 15.60 15.09 -42.67
N VAL A 296 16.22 13.95 -42.39
CA VAL A 296 15.91 12.69 -43.04
C VAL A 296 15.74 11.63 -42.00
N TRP A 297 14.58 10.96 -42.03
CA TRP A 297 14.30 9.83 -41.13
C TRP A 297 15.33 8.72 -41.37
N LYS A 298 15.72 8.06 -40.28
CA LYS A 298 16.44 6.81 -40.42
C LYS A 298 15.43 5.71 -40.77
N SER A 299 15.59 5.10 -41.93
CA SER A 299 14.88 3.89 -42.36
C SER A 299 15.38 2.65 -41.62
#